data_ab2e6c2218c3e37bd8d1e4d0a65720da
#
_entry.id   ab2e6c2218c3e37bd8d1e4d0a65720da
#
_cell.length_a   1.000
_cell.length_b   1.000
_cell.length_c   1.000
_cell.angle_alpha   90.00
_cell.angle_beta   90.00
_cell.angle_gamma   90.00
#
_symmetry.space_group_name_H-M   'P 1'
#
loop_
_entity.id
_entity.type
_entity.pdbx_description
1 polymer ?
#
loop_
_entity_poly.entity_id
_entity_poly.type
_entity_poly.pdbx_seq_one_letter_code
_entity_poly.pdbx_strand_id
1 'polypeptide(L)'
;VGHLWSILKPLLLFTIMYFVFVRFLRFDDQSPYPAVGLLLGMVTWNFFSEATNMGMMSIISRGDLLRKLNFSKSIIVFSAIVGAAINYAINLVVVFIFAMINGVPLNWGWLIIIPLSLELALMATGIAFILTTLFVKYRDIGPIWEVFLQAGMYATPIIYSLNFIIQRGQPTIAKILMLNPLAQIIQDLRHFAIYSGSMRGWDLINNHWIAVIPYLVPVLIFFFGFYIFNKNANRFAEIL
;
A
#
# COMPACT_ATOMS: atom_id res chain seq x y z
N VAL A 1 25.13 -5.34 -1.69
CA VAL A 1 24.50 -4.89 -2.96
C VAL A 1 22.96 -5.00 -2.87
N GLY A 2 22.40 -6.00 -2.13
CA GLY A 2 20.94 -6.22 -2.07
C GLY A 2 20.14 -5.03 -1.53
N HIS A 3 20.56 -4.43 -0.43
CA HIS A 3 19.85 -3.28 0.18
C HIS A 3 19.91 -2.00 -0.68
N LEU A 4 20.97 -1.79 -1.45
CA LEU A 4 21.03 -0.67 -2.39
C LEU A 4 20.00 -0.82 -3.51
N TRP A 5 19.72 -2.04 -3.94
CA TRP A 5 18.73 -2.32 -4.98
C TRP A 5 17.28 -2.06 -4.51
N SER A 6 17.01 -2.28 -3.22
CA SER A 6 15.70 -1.97 -2.62
C SER A 6 15.35 -0.48 -2.65
N ILE A 7 16.37 0.40 -2.69
CA ILE A 7 16.19 1.86 -2.81
C ILE A 7 16.26 2.27 -4.28
N LEU A 8 17.20 1.74 -5.04
CA LEU A 8 17.46 2.16 -6.42
C LEU A 8 16.29 1.86 -7.35
N LYS A 9 15.65 0.70 -7.22
CA LYS A 9 14.50 0.30 -8.05
C LYS A 9 13.32 1.26 -7.92
N PRO A 10 12.82 1.60 -6.70
CA PRO A 10 11.76 2.60 -6.54
C PRO A 10 12.15 3.98 -7.08
N LEU A 11 13.39 4.42 -6.88
CA LEU A 11 13.84 5.73 -7.37
C LEU A 11 13.93 5.80 -8.90
N LEU A 12 14.38 4.74 -9.57
CA LEU A 12 14.39 4.67 -11.02
C LEU A 12 12.97 4.72 -11.60
N LEU A 13 12.04 3.92 -11.04
CA LEU A 13 10.65 3.95 -11.44
C LEU A 13 10.01 5.32 -11.18
N PHE A 14 10.28 5.91 -10.02
CA PHE A 14 9.85 7.26 -9.71
C PHE A 14 10.37 8.26 -10.73
N THR A 15 11.64 8.22 -11.09
CA THR A 15 12.23 9.14 -12.05
C THR A 15 11.50 9.07 -13.39
N ILE A 16 11.25 7.86 -13.90
CA ILE A 16 10.50 7.66 -15.15
C ILE A 16 9.07 8.22 -15.02
N MET A 17 8.36 7.86 -13.95
CA MET A 17 6.99 8.30 -13.72
C MET A 17 6.90 9.82 -13.54
N TYR A 18 7.87 10.43 -12.84
CA TYR A 18 7.94 11.88 -12.67
C TYR A 18 8.09 12.60 -14.02
N PHE A 19 9.04 12.18 -14.87
CA PHE A 19 9.21 12.79 -16.18
C PHE A 19 7.98 12.63 -17.06
N VAL A 20 7.38 11.45 -17.12
CA VAL A 20 6.22 11.17 -17.97
C VAL A 20 4.97 11.89 -17.47
N PHE A 21 4.62 11.71 -16.21
CA PHE A 21 3.30 12.14 -15.71
C PHE A 21 3.28 13.55 -15.13
N VAL A 22 4.35 14.00 -14.48
CA VAL A 22 4.41 15.34 -13.90
C VAL A 22 4.94 16.37 -14.90
N ARG A 23 6.06 16.04 -15.58
CA ARG A 23 6.70 17.00 -16.50
C ARG A 23 6.04 17.03 -17.89
N PHE A 24 5.79 15.85 -18.48
CA PHE A 24 5.28 15.75 -19.84
C PHE A 24 3.76 15.84 -19.91
N LEU A 25 3.01 14.97 -19.19
CA LEU A 25 1.54 14.93 -19.21
C LEU A 25 0.88 15.94 -18.25
N ARG A 26 1.62 16.51 -17.32
CA ARG A 26 1.14 17.51 -16.36
C ARG A 26 -0.10 17.04 -15.59
N PHE A 27 -0.12 15.80 -15.13
CA PHE A 27 -1.18 15.25 -14.27
C PHE A 27 -1.02 15.71 -12.82
N ASP A 28 -0.65 16.96 -12.65
CA ASP A 28 -0.29 17.48 -11.36
C ASP A 28 -1.53 17.94 -10.57
N ASP A 29 -1.37 18.05 -9.27
CA ASP A 29 -2.40 18.26 -8.26
C ASP A 29 -2.58 19.76 -7.93
N GLN A 30 -2.01 20.66 -8.73
CA GLN A 30 -1.82 22.05 -8.29
C GLN A 30 -1.07 22.14 -6.95
N SER A 31 -0.50 21.03 -6.51
CA SER A 31 0.35 20.96 -5.33
C SER A 31 1.68 21.64 -5.62
N PRO A 32 2.23 22.41 -4.69
CA PRO A 32 3.59 22.96 -4.83
C PRO A 32 4.67 21.85 -4.84
N TYR A 33 4.32 20.62 -4.42
CA TYR A 33 5.25 19.50 -4.26
C TYR A 33 4.81 18.22 -4.96
N PRO A 34 4.47 18.23 -6.26
CA PRO A 34 3.88 17.06 -6.95
C PRO A 34 4.83 15.86 -6.99
N ALA A 35 6.14 16.10 -7.11
CA ALA A 35 7.15 15.06 -7.10
C ALA A 35 7.21 14.29 -5.78
N VAL A 36 7.12 15.01 -4.65
CA VAL A 36 7.14 14.38 -3.32
C VAL A 36 5.86 13.56 -3.10
N GLY A 37 4.71 14.08 -3.52
CA GLY A 37 3.43 13.36 -3.46
C GLY A 37 3.41 12.10 -4.30
N LEU A 38 4.02 12.14 -5.50
CA LEU A 38 4.17 10.96 -6.35
C LEU A 38 5.08 9.92 -5.70
N LEU A 39 6.26 10.33 -5.22
CA LEU A 39 7.22 9.43 -4.59
C LEU A 39 6.63 8.74 -3.35
N LEU A 40 5.96 9.51 -2.47
CA LEU A 40 5.30 8.97 -1.27
C LEU A 40 4.21 7.96 -1.65
N GLY A 41 3.37 8.26 -2.64
CA GLY A 41 2.34 7.34 -3.13
C GLY A 41 2.92 6.05 -3.70
N MET A 42 4.00 6.16 -4.49
CA MET A 42 4.69 4.98 -5.06
C MET A 42 5.35 4.10 -3.98
N VAL A 43 6.00 4.71 -2.99
CA VAL A 43 6.63 3.99 -1.87
C VAL A 43 5.58 3.27 -1.02
N THR A 44 4.44 3.92 -0.76
CA THR A 44 3.30 3.34 -0.05
C THR A 44 2.69 2.16 -0.82
N TRP A 45 2.51 2.30 -2.12
CA TRP A 45 2.04 1.22 -2.99
C TRP A 45 3.01 0.05 -3.05
N ASN A 46 4.31 0.33 -3.18
CA ASN A 46 5.33 -0.71 -3.22
C ASN A 46 5.36 -1.53 -1.93
N PHE A 47 5.19 -0.89 -0.77
CA PHE A 47 5.06 -1.61 0.50
C PHE A 47 3.86 -2.56 0.49
N PHE A 48 2.69 -2.10 0.07
CA PHE A 48 1.50 -2.95 -0.03
C PHE A 48 1.73 -4.15 -0.95
N SER A 49 2.29 -3.90 -2.13
CA SER A 49 2.60 -4.94 -3.11
C SER A 49 3.62 -5.95 -2.58
N GLU A 50 4.72 -5.47 -2.00
CA GLU A 50 5.77 -6.31 -1.44
C GLU A 50 5.26 -7.15 -0.26
N ALA A 51 4.56 -6.52 0.68
CA ALA A 51 4.01 -7.17 1.87
C ALA A 51 3.03 -8.29 1.50
N THR A 52 2.10 -8.03 0.58
CA THR A 52 1.12 -9.04 0.14
C THR A 52 1.78 -10.19 -0.64
N ASN A 53 2.77 -9.92 -1.51
CA ASN A 53 3.50 -10.96 -2.24
C ASN A 53 4.38 -11.79 -1.32
N MET A 54 5.18 -11.17 -0.44
CA MET A 54 6.02 -11.88 0.52
C MET A 54 5.17 -12.71 1.48
N GLY A 55 4.06 -12.15 1.97
CA GLY A 55 3.10 -12.85 2.80
C GLY A 55 2.48 -14.05 2.09
N MET A 56 2.02 -13.89 0.85
CA MET A 56 1.43 -14.97 0.05
C MET A 56 2.38 -16.17 -0.10
N MET A 57 3.65 -15.90 -0.38
CA MET A 57 4.66 -16.95 -0.59
C MET A 57 5.25 -17.51 0.69
N SER A 58 5.00 -16.89 1.84
CA SER A 58 5.73 -17.11 3.08
C SER A 58 5.62 -18.55 3.61
N ILE A 59 4.45 -19.17 3.54
CA ILE A 59 4.21 -20.54 4.02
C ILE A 59 4.91 -21.56 3.12
N ILE A 60 4.85 -21.37 1.82
CA ILE A 60 5.45 -22.31 0.85
C ILE A 60 6.96 -22.25 0.89
N SER A 61 7.53 -21.05 0.97
CA SER A 61 8.98 -20.86 1.03
C SER A 61 9.63 -21.43 2.30
N ARG A 62 8.84 -21.68 3.35
CA ARG A 62 9.30 -22.21 4.65
C ARG A 62 8.64 -23.55 5.02
N GLY A 63 8.21 -24.34 4.03
CA GLY A 63 7.55 -25.63 4.23
C GLY A 63 8.34 -26.60 5.12
N ASP A 64 9.68 -26.61 4.98
CA ASP A 64 10.55 -27.48 5.80
C ASP A 64 10.50 -27.14 7.30
N LEU A 65 10.35 -25.86 7.64
CA LEU A 65 10.20 -25.43 9.04
C LEU A 65 8.86 -25.87 9.63
N LEU A 66 7.80 -25.86 8.81
CA LEU A 66 6.46 -26.26 9.21
C LEU A 66 6.36 -27.75 9.56
N ARG A 67 7.18 -28.59 8.91
CA ARG A 67 7.22 -30.04 9.17
C ARG A 67 8.04 -30.40 10.42
N LYS A 68 9.03 -29.58 10.77
CA LYS A 68 9.99 -29.88 11.84
C LYS A 68 9.64 -29.24 13.17
N LEU A 69 8.92 -28.14 13.18
CA LEU A 69 8.68 -27.33 14.36
C LEU A 69 7.18 -27.09 14.57
N ASN A 70 6.74 -27.29 15.80
CA ASN A 70 5.35 -27.06 16.18
C ASN A 70 5.18 -25.65 16.74
N PHE A 71 4.87 -24.68 15.85
CA PHE A 71 4.60 -23.27 16.22
C PHE A 71 3.42 -22.70 15.42
N SER A 72 2.94 -21.54 15.85
CA SER A 72 1.85 -20.85 15.15
C SER A 72 2.27 -20.43 13.75
N LYS A 73 1.61 -20.96 12.72
CA LYS A 73 1.92 -20.72 11.31
C LYS A 73 1.73 -19.24 10.90
N SER A 74 0.90 -18.50 11.64
CA SER A 74 0.70 -17.07 11.43
C SER A 74 1.97 -16.23 11.66
N ILE A 75 2.89 -16.70 12.52
CA ILE A 75 4.18 -16.03 12.77
C ILE A 75 5.00 -15.92 11.48
N ILE A 76 4.91 -16.91 10.59
CA ILE A 76 5.63 -16.91 9.32
C ILE A 76 5.13 -15.76 8.42
N VAL A 77 3.81 -15.57 8.34
CA VAL A 77 3.22 -14.49 7.56
C VAL A 77 3.57 -13.14 8.18
N PHE A 78 3.41 -12.99 9.51
CA PHE A 78 3.82 -11.75 10.19
C PHE A 78 5.29 -11.42 9.98
N SER A 79 6.19 -12.41 10.04
CA SER A 79 7.63 -12.22 9.78
C SER A 79 7.90 -11.69 8.36
N ALA A 80 7.15 -12.15 7.36
CA ALA A 80 7.26 -11.65 5.99
C ALA A 80 6.81 -10.17 5.89
N ILE A 81 5.69 -9.83 6.55
CA ILE A 81 5.17 -8.44 6.57
C ILE A 81 6.17 -7.51 7.28
N VAL A 82 6.75 -7.93 8.40
CA VAL A 82 7.78 -7.14 9.12
C VAL A 82 8.99 -6.91 8.21
N GLY A 83 9.41 -7.91 7.42
CA GLY A 83 10.49 -7.75 6.44
C GLY A 83 10.17 -6.66 5.41
N ALA A 84 8.97 -6.66 4.84
CA ALA A 84 8.51 -5.62 3.92
C ALA A 84 8.39 -4.24 4.63
N ALA A 85 7.96 -4.20 5.90
CA ALA A 85 7.85 -2.97 6.67
C ALA A 85 9.22 -2.32 6.94
N ILE A 86 10.28 -3.11 7.13
CA ILE A 86 11.65 -2.61 7.26
C ILE A 86 12.08 -1.93 5.94
N ASN A 87 11.84 -2.56 4.78
CA ASN A 87 12.13 -1.96 3.48
C ASN A 87 11.32 -0.67 3.28
N TYR A 88 10.06 -0.66 3.68
CA TYR A 88 9.21 0.54 3.64
C TYR A 88 9.76 1.66 4.51
N ALA A 89 10.17 1.37 5.73
CA ALA A 89 10.76 2.36 6.64
C ALA A 89 12.03 3.00 6.04
N ILE A 90 12.89 2.20 5.41
CA ILE A 90 14.09 2.70 4.69
C ILE A 90 13.68 3.63 3.55
N ASN A 91 12.68 3.25 2.75
CA ASN A 91 12.18 4.08 1.64
C ASN A 91 11.48 5.35 2.15
N LEU A 92 10.81 5.33 3.30
CA LEU A 92 10.26 6.54 3.94
C LEU A 92 11.34 7.54 4.34
N VAL A 93 12.50 7.08 4.80
CA VAL A 93 13.64 7.96 5.05
C VAL A 93 14.08 8.67 3.77
N VAL A 94 14.11 7.96 2.64
CA VAL A 94 14.42 8.56 1.33
C VAL A 94 13.37 9.61 0.94
N VAL A 95 12.07 9.30 1.13
CA VAL A 95 10.98 10.26 0.90
C VAL A 95 11.16 11.50 1.77
N PHE A 96 11.49 11.32 3.04
CA PHE A 96 11.70 12.41 3.99
C PHE A 96 12.85 13.33 3.55
N ILE A 97 14.01 12.76 3.21
CA ILE A 97 15.16 13.53 2.69
C ILE A 97 14.77 14.27 1.41
N PHE A 98 14.08 13.61 0.49
CA PHE A 98 13.64 14.22 -0.76
C PHE A 98 12.63 15.37 -0.53
N ALA A 99 11.74 15.23 0.44
CA ALA A 99 10.80 16.27 0.84
C ALA A 99 11.54 17.50 1.39
N MET A 100 12.54 17.31 2.24
CA MET A 100 13.38 18.40 2.77
C MET A 100 14.10 19.16 1.65
N ILE A 101 14.69 18.45 0.69
CA ILE A 101 15.39 19.04 -0.46
C ILE A 101 14.44 19.87 -1.31
N ASN A 102 13.16 19.44 -1.44
CA ASN A 102 12.14 20.17 -2.21
C ASN A 102 11.45 21.28 -1.40
N GLY A 103 11.85 21.54 -0.17
CA GLY A 103 11.31 22.63 0.64
C GLY A 103 9.93 22.36 1.25
N VAL A 104 9.54 21.08 1.39
CA VAL A 104 8.31 20.72 2.10
C VAL A 104 8.46 21.08 3.58
N PRO A 105 7.53 21.89 4.17
CA PRO A 105 7.63 22.28 5.56
C PRO A 105 7.47 21.07 6.49
N LEU A 106 8.41 20.90 7.41
CA LEU A 106 8.29 19.90 8.46
C LEU A 106 7.26 20.38 9.47
N ASN A 107 6.15 19.69 9.54
CA ASN A 107 5.07 19.94 10.48
C ASN A 107 4.70 18.68 11.26
N TRP A 108 3.88 18.84 12.29
CA TRP A 108 3.38 17.71 13.08
C TRP A 108 2.56 16.71 12.27
N GLY A 109 2.08 17.08 11.07
CA GLY A 109 1.38 16.21 10.14
C GLY A 109 2.21 15.01 9.67
N TRP A 110 3.55 15.09 9.72
CA TRP A 110 4.42 13.94 9.42
C TRP A 110 4.24 12.76 10.38
N LEU A 111 3.78 13.01 11.61
CA LEU A 111 3.49 11.94 12.58
C LEU A 111 2.32 11.05 12.16
N ILE A 112 1.44 11.53 11.27
CA ILE A 112 0.32 10.74 10.74
C ILE A 112 0.79 9.54 9.89
N ILE A 113 2.04 9.58 9.42
CA ILE A 113 2.63 8.46 8.68
C ILE A 113 2.60 7.18 9.52
N ILE A 114 2.79 7.29 10.84
CA ILE A 114 2.83 6.12 11.72
C ILE A 114 1.48 5.40 11.77
N PRO A 115 0.36 6.03 12.15
CA PRO A 115 -0.94 5.34 12.19
C PRO A 115 -1.42 4.91 10.81
N LEU A 116 -1.19 5.68 9.74
CA LEU A 116 -1.57 5.29 8.38
C LEU A 116 -0.72 4.11 7.85
N SER A 117 0.57 4.05 8.23
CA SER A 117 1.41 2.89 7.91
C SER A 117 0.98 1.63 8.67
N LEU A 118 0.51 1.77 9.91
CA LEU A 118 -0.07 0.66 10.67
C LEU A 118 -1.39 0.19 10.05
N GLU A 119 -2.25 1.09 9.63
CA GLU A 119 -3.49 0.79 8.90
C GLU A 119 -3.19 0.00 7.62
N LEU A 120 -2.21 0.47 6.83
CA LEU A 120 -1.75 -0.18 5.62
C LEU A 120 -1.16 -1.58 5.89
N ALA A 121 -0.33 -1.71 6.93
CA ALA A 121 0.26 -2.99 7.33
C ALA A 121 -0.81 -3.98 7.78
N LEU A 122 -1.84 -3.51 8.49
CA LEU A 122 -2.97 -4.30 8.92
C LEU A 122 -3.76 -4.84 7.72
N MET A 123 -4.06 -3.99 6.75
CA MET A 123 -4.72 -4.39 5.51
C MET A 123 -3.88 -5.39 4.70
N ALA A 124 -2.59 -5.10 4.51
CA ALA A 124 -1.68 -5.98 3.78
C ALA A 124 -1.56 -7.35 4.43
N THR A 125 -1.52 -7.41 5.76
CA THR A 125 -1.47 -8.65 6.54
C THR A 125 -2.76 -9.48 6.36
N GLY A 126 -3.92 -8.83 6.43
CA GLY A 126 -5.21 -9.50 6.21
C GLY A 126 -5.32 -10.11 4.82
N ILE A 127 -4.95 -9.35 3.79
CA ILE A 127 -4.90 -9.84 2.40
C ILE A 127 -3.86 -10.96 2.26
N ALA A 128 -2.68 -10.83 2.87
CA ALA A 128 -1.64 -11.85 2.83
C ALA A 128 -2.14 -13.18 3.44
N PHE A 129 -2.90 -13.15 4.53
CA PHE A 129 -3.52 -14.35 5.11
C PHE A 129 -4.48 -15.05 4.16
N ILE A 130 -5.32 -14.27 3.45
CA ILE A 130 -6.25 -14.81 2.44
C ILE A 130 -5.46 -15.42 1.28
N LEU A 131 -4.51 -14.65 0.72
CA LEU A 131 -3.71 -15.05 -0.42
C LEU A 131 -2.86 -16.30 -0.12
N THR A 132 -2.21 -16.35 1.05
CA THR A 132 -1.43 -17.51 1.48
C THR A 132 -2.29 -18.76 1.53
N THR A 133 -3.50 -18.64 2.11
CA THR A 133 -4.43 -19.78 2.22
C THR A 133 -4.87 -20.30 0.86
N LEU A 134 -5.10 -19.38 -0.09
CA LEU A 134 -5.46 -19.76 -1.46
C LEU A 134 -4.25 -20.29 -2.24
N PHE A 135 -3.07 -19.67 -2.08
CA PHE A 135 -1.86 -20.02 -2.82
C PHE A 135 -1.29 -21.39 -2.47
N VAL A 136 -1.43 -21.84 -1.21
CA VAL A 136 -1.08 -23.21 -0.82
C VAL A 136 -1.89 -24.24 -1.61
N LYS A 137 -3.16 -23.93 -1.91
CA LYS A 137 -4.07 -24.82 -2.64
C LYS A 137 -4.01 -24.63 -4.16
N TYR A 138 -3.90 -23.39 -4.60
CA TYR A 138 -3.97 -22.97 -6.00
C TYR A 138 -2.78 -22.09 -6.35
N ARG A 139 -1.79 -22.62 -7.05
CA ARG A 139 -0.56 -21.90 -7.43
C ARG A 139 -0.79 -20.74 -8.41
N ASP A 140 -1.88 -20.77 -9.16
CA ASP A 140 -2.24 -19.74 -10.14
C ASP A 140 -2.66 -18.41 -9.49
N ILE A 141 -2.90 -18.42 -8.17
CA ILE A 141 -3.19 -17.18 -7.42
C ILE A 141 -2.04 -16.18 -7.52
N GLY A 142 -0.78 -16.63 -7.62
CA GLY A 142 0.38 -15.75 -7.76
C GLY A 142 0.27 -14.82 -9.00
N PRO A 143 0.26 -15.36 -10.22
CA PRO A 143 0.08 -14.55 -11.42
C PRO A 143 -1.21 -13.70 -11.44
N ILE A 144 -2.32 -14.25 -10.91
CA ILE A 144 -3.57 -13.49 -10.80
C ILE A 144 -3.39 -12.28 -9.89
N TRP A 145 -2.73 -12.45 -8.73
CA TRP A 145 -2.48 -11.35 -7.81
C TRP A 145 -1.56 -10.27 -8.41
N GLU A 146 -0.55 -10.67 -9.18
CA GLU A 146 0.31 -9.72 -9.90
C GLU A 146 -0.49 -8.83 -10.86
N VAL A 147 -1.46 -9.41 -11.61
CA VAL A 147 -2.34 -8.63 -12.48
C VAL A 147 -3.23 -7.68 -11.67
N PHE A 148 -3.75 -8.14 -10.51
CA PHE A 148 -4.52 -7.27 -9.60
C PHE A 148 -3.68 -6.11 -9.07
N LEU A 149 -2.42 -6.34 -8.71
CA LEU A 149 -1.53 -5.28 -8.27
C LEU A 149 -1.24 -4.28 -9.40
N GLN A 150 -0.99 -4.74 -10.62
CA GLN A 150 -0.78 -3.83 -11.75
C GLN A 150 -2.02 -2.98 -12.04
N ALA A 151 -3.19 -3.59 -12.11
CA ALA A 151 -4.45 -2.87 -12.33
C ALA A 151 -4.76 -1.91 -11.17
N GLY A 152 -4.54 -2.35 -9.92
CA GLY A 152 -4.77 -1.58 -8.71
C GLY A 152 -3.91 -0.32 -8.61
N MET A 153 -2.66 -0.37 -9.10
CA MET A 153 -1.78 0.80 -9.14
C MET A 153 -2.37 1.93 -9.99
N TYR A 154 -2.99 1.59 -11.12
CA TYR A 154 -3.64 2.58 -11.98
C TYR A 154 -5.04 2.97 -11.48
N ALA A 155 -5.73 2.06 -10.81
CA ALA A 155 -7.04 2.34 -10.20
C ALA A 155 -6.93 3.18 -8.90
N THR A 156 -5.75 3.27 -8.31
CA THR A 156 -5.49 4.11 -7.14
C THR A 156 -4.88 5.45 -7.59
N PRO A 157 -5.33 6.61 -7.05
CA PRO A 157 -4.84 7.93 -7.47
C PRO A 157 -3.42 8.20 -6.96
N ILE A 158 -2.45 7.42 -7.45
CA ILE A 158 -1.02 7.54 -7.16
C ILE A 158 -0.37 8.51 -8.14
N ILE A 159 -0.59 8.27 -9.44
CA ILE A 159 0.06 8.96 -10.55
C ILE A 159 -0.68 10.24 -10.92
N TYR A 160 -1.98 10.25 -10.73
CA TYR A 160 -2.88 11.38 -11.03
C TYR A 160 -3.54 11.89 -9.76
N SER A 161 -3.97 13.14 -9.78
CA SER A 161 -4.64 13.77 -8.64
C SER A 161 -6.16 13.61 -8.72
N LEU A 162 -6.82 13.70 -7.57
CA LEU A 162 -8.28 13.75 -7.51
C LEU A 162 -8.82 15.01 -8.19
N ASN A 163 -8.11 16.13 -8.05
CA ASN A 163 -8.45 17.40 -8.70
C ASN A 163 -8.55 17.26 -10.22
N PHE A 164 -7.62 16.52 -10.83
CA PHE A 164 -7.63 16.26 -12.26
C PHE A 164 -8.91 15.54 -12.74
N ILE A 165 -9.43 14.59 -11.95
CA ILE A 165 -10.67 13.89 -12.24
C ILE A 165 -11.88 14.81 -12.10
N ILE A 166 -11.90 15.61 -11.04
CA ILE A 166 -13.01 16.55 -10.74
C ILE A 166 -13.09 17.64 -11.80
N GLN A 167 -11.98 18.21 -12.22
CA GLN A 167 -11.92 19.22 -13.28
C GLN A 167 -12.41 18.71 -14.64
N ARG A 168 -12.35 17.41 -14.88
CA ARG A 168 -12.93 16.74 -16.06
C ARG A 168 -14.43 16.48 -15.94
N GLY A 169 -15.08 17.00 -14.92
CA GLY A 169 -16.53 16.87 -14.71
C GLY A 169 -16.97 15.50 -14.18
N GLN A 170 -16.06 14.73 -13.55
CA GLN A 170 -16.36 13.39 -13.05
C GLN A 170 -16.20 13.27 -11.51
N PRO A 171 -16.89 14.08 -10.70
CA PRO A 171 -16.74 14.05 -9.25
C PRO A 171 -17.22 12.73 -8.64
N THR A 172 -18.16 12.03 -9.28
CA THR A 172 -18.65 10.73 -8.84
C THR A 172 -17.55 9.66 -8.88
N ILE A 173 -16.71 9.67 -9.92
CA ILE A 173 -15.59 8.73 -10.03
C ILE A 173 -14.57 9.00 -8.91
N ALA A 174 -14.27 10.27 -8.63
CA ALA A 174 -13.39 10.63 -7.53
C ALA A 174 -13.91 10.12 -6.17
N LYS A 175 -15.22 10.20 -5.92
CA LYS A 175 -15.84 9.66 -4.71
C LYS A 175 -15.72 8.14 -4.63
N ILE A 176 -15.95 7.43 -5.73
CA ILE A 176 -15.83 5.95 -5.80
C ILE A 176 -14.37 5.54 -5.52
N LEU A 177 -13.40 6.21 -6.13
CA LEU A 177 -11.99 5.93 -5.89
C LEU A 177 -11.60 6.11 -4.43
N MET A 178 -12.18 7.08 -3.73
CA MET A 178 -11.92 7.33 -2.31
C MET A 178 -12.57 6.31 -1.37
N LEU A 179 -13.39 5.39 -1.85
CA LEU A 179 -13.85 4.22 -1.09
C LEU A 179 -12.77 3.13 -1.03
N ASN A 180 -11.74 3.21 -1.86
CA ASN A 180 -10.58 2.33 -1.78
C ASN A 180 -9.68 2.74 -0.59
N PRO A 181 -9.43 1.86 0.39
CA PRO A 181 -8.58 2.17 1.54
C PRO A 181 -7.17 2.62 1.16
N LEU A 182 -6.58 2.05 0.11
CA LEU A 182 -5.25 2.48 -0.38
C LEU A 182 -5.28 3.92 -0.90
N ALA A 183 -6.35 4.30 -1.61
CA ALA A 183 -6.52 5.66 -2.07
C ALA A 183 -6.67 6.63 -0.90
N GLN A 184 -7.46 6.26 0.11
CA GLN A 184 -7.63 7.04 1.34
C GLN A 184 -6.29 7.23 2.05
N ILE A 185 -5.53 6.15 2.33
CA ILE A 185 -4.24 6.22 3.01
C ILE A 185 -3.27 7.15 2.26
N ILE A 186 -3.15 7.01 0.94
CA ILE A 186 -2.24 7.82 0.13
C ILE A 186 -2.66 9.29 0.12
N GLN A 187 -3.96 9.60 0.03
CA GLN A 187 -4.43 10.98 0.03
C GLN A 187 -4.30 11.63 1.40
N ASP A 188 -4.56 10.89 2.48
CA ASP A 188 -4.35 11.38 3.83
C ASP A 188 -2.85 11.63 4.12
N LEU A 189 -1.96 10.74 3.67
CA LEU A 189 -0.52 10.96 3.73
C LEU A 189 -0.10 12.25 3.00
N ARG A 190 -0.61 12.47 1.78
CA ARG A 190 -0.34 13.69 1.01
C ARG A 190 -0.83 14.94 1.72
N HIS A 191 -2.06 14.89 2.22
CA HIS A 191 -2.70 16.04 2.88
C HIS A 191 -1.95 16.46 4.15
N PHE A 192 -1.67 15.50 5.03
CA PHE A 192 -1.09 15.82 6.34
C PHE A 192 0.42 16.03 6.29
N ALA A 193 1.16 15.23 5.52
CA ALA A 193 2.61 15.29 5.51
C ALA A 193 3.17 16.27 4.48
N ILE A 194 2.52 16.46 3.32
CA ILE A 194 3.10 17.21 2.22
C ILE A 194 2.41 18.55 2.02
N TYR A 195 1.09 18.54 1.76
CA TYR A 195 0.34 19.74 1.40
C TYR A 195 -1.12 19.65 1.83
N SER A 196 -1.52 20.50 2.77
CA SER A 196 -2.88 20.53 3.32
C SER A 196 -3.99 20.90 2.32
N GLY A 197 -3.63 21.42 1.14
CA GLY A 197 -4.57 21.64 0.04
C GLY A 197 -4.90 20.38 -0.78
N SER A 198 -4.22 19.25 -0.55
CA SER A 198 -4.57 18.00 -1.21
C SER A 198 -5.93 17.49 -0.71
N MET A 199 -6.81 17.11 -1.64
CA MET A 199 -8.17 16.64 -1.32
C MET A 199 -8.14 15.26 -0.67
N ARG A 200 -8.96 15.08 0.36
CA ARG A 200 -9.19 13.79 1.05
C ARG A 200 -10.59 13.27 0.77
N GLY A 201 -10.84 12.02 1.17
CA GLY A 201 -12.18 11.44 1.13
C GLY A 201 -13.23 12.23 1.90
N TRP A 202 -12.86 12.77 3.06
CA TRP A 202 -13.71 13.63 3.88
C TRP A 202 -14.14 14.91 3.20
N ASP A 203 -13.31 15.46 2.33
CA ASP A 203 -13.61 16.71 1.61
C ASP A 203 -14.53 16.48 0.41
N LEU A 204 -14.59 15.24 -0.10
CA LEU A 204 -15.38 14.86 -1.28
C LEU A 204 -16.69 14.18 -0.94
N ILE A 205 -16.74 13.41 0.14
CA ILE A 205 -17.89 12.59 0.53
C ILE A 205 -18.69 13.32 1.61
N ASN A 206 -19.83 13.88 1.22
CA ASN A 206 -20.69 14.65 2.13
C ASN A 206 -21.28 13.80 3.27
N ASN A 207 -21.40 12.48 3.07
CA ASN A 207 -21.94 11.58 4.10
C ASN A 207 -20.78 11.01 4.94
N HIS A 208 -20.71 11.44 6.20
CA HIS A 208 -19.67 11.02 7.15
C HIS A 208 -19.62 9.50 7.35
N TRP A 209 -20.76 8.81 7.32
CA TRP A 209 -20.79 7.34 7.45
C TRP A 209 -20.10 6.63 6.30
N ILE A 210 -20.26 7.17 5.09
CA ILE A 210 -19.58 6.62 3.90
C ILE A 210 -18.09 6.95 3.92
N ALA A 211 -17.72 8.15 4.40
CA ALA A 211 -16.33 8.58 4.50
C ALA A 211 -15.51 7.75 5.52
N VAL A 212 -16.17 7.12 6.51
CA VAL A 212 -15.51 6.23 7.50
C VAL A 212 -15.23 4.83 6.93
N ILE A 213 -15.96 4.39 5.90
CA ILE A 213 -15.84 3.03 5.35
C ILE A 213 -14.39 2.65 5.02
N PRO A 214 -13.60 3.46 4.27
CA PRO A 214 -12.23 3.12 3.91
C PRO A 214 -11.33 2.81 5.11
N TYR A 215 -11.53 3.48 6.24
CA TYR A 215 -10.76 3.27 7.48
C TYR A 215 -11.15 1.98 8.22
N LEU A 216 -12.40 1.52 8.09
CA LEU A 216 -12.87 0.28 8.72
C LEU A 216 -12.51 -0.96 7.90
N VAL A 217 -12.46 -0.83 6.58
CA VAL A 217 -12.18 -1.96 5.67
C VAL A 217 -10.86 -2.67 5.98
N PRO A 218 -9.73 -2.00 6.26
CA PRO A 218 -8.47 -2.64 6.63
C PRO A 218 -8.60 -3.55 7.87
N VAL A 219 -9.33 -3.10 8.87
CA VAL A 219 -9.59 -3.86 10.10
C VAL A 219 -10.44 -5.10 9.83
N LEU A 220 -11.51 -4.93 9.05
CA LEU A 220 -12.38 -6.05 8.65
C LEU A 220 -11.63 -7.09 7.81
N ILE A 221 -10.82 -6.65 6.85
CA ILE A 221 -10.00 -7.55 6.02
C ILE A 221 -9.00 -8.32 6.88
N PHE A 222 -8.38 -7.66 7.88
CA PHE A 222 -7.44 -8.32 8.78
C PHE A 222 -8.12 -9.46 9.56
N PHE A 223 -9.21 -9.18 10.25
CA PHE A 223 -9.91 -10.20 11.05
C PHE A 223 -10.47 -11.34 10.17
N PHE A 224 -11.02 -11.01 9.02
CA PHE A 224 -11.53 -11.99 8.07
C PHE A 224 -10.40 -12.88 7.52
N GLY A 225 -9.29 -12.29 7.10
CA GLY A 225 -8.11 -13.02 6.60
C GLY A 225 -7.49 -13.91 7.68
N PHE A 226 -7.34 -13.39 8.89
CA PHE A 226 -6.85 -14.15 10.04
C PHE A 226 -7.74 -15.34 10.39
N TYR A 227 -9.07 -15.15 10.37
CA TYR A 227 -10.03 -16.23 10.58
C TYR A 227 -9.91 -17.32 9.52
N ILE A 228 -9.89 -16.97 8.23
CA ILE A 228 -9.76 -17.94 7.13
C ILE A 228 -8.43 -18.70 7.25
N PHE A 229 -7.34 -17.99 7.52
CA PHE A 229 -6.02 -18.57 7.65
C PHE A 229 -5.98 -19.61 8.79
N ASN A 230 -6.42 -19.23 9.99
CA ASN A 230 -6.41 -20.13 11.15
C ASN A 230 -7.28 -21.36 10.95
N LYS A 231 -8.45 -21.23 10.31
CA LYS A 231 -9.33 -22.34 9.99
C LYS A 231 -8.66 -23.38 9.07
N ASN A 232 -7.79 -22.94 8.16
CA ASN A 232 -7.10 -23.79 7.19
C ASN A 232 -5.67 -24.17 7.60
N ALA A 233 -5.12 -23.53 8.63
CA ALA A 233 -3.72 -23.66 9.04
C ALA A 233 -3.28 -25.12 9.26
N ASN A 234 -4.13 -25.97 9.85
CA ASN A 234 -3.80 -27.38 10.12
C ASN A 234 -3.58 -28.19 8.84
N ARG A 235 -4.26 -27.83 7.75
CA ARG A 235 -4.17 -28.55 6.47
C ARG A 235 -2.92 -28.21 5.66
N PHE A 236 -2.21 -27.10 5.99
CA PHE A 236 -1.02 -26.69 5.23
C PHE A 236 0.11 -27.72 5.30
N ALA A 237 0.28 -28.40 6.44
CA ALA A 237 1.30 -29.43 6.61
C ALA A 237 0.99 -30.73 5.83
N GLU A 238 -0.27 -30.96 5.48
CA GLU A 238 -0.70 -32.13 4.71
C GLU A 238 -0.59 -31.89 3.20
N ILE A 239 -0.67 -30.62 2.76
CA ILE A 239 -0.68 -30.24 1.34
C ILE A 239 0.75 -29.96 0.84
N LEU A 240 1.66 -29.53 1.72
CA LEU A 240 3.06 -29.22 1.44
C LEU A 240 3.97 -30.43 1.61
#